data_728e0a5d1f46fe42ef9508bb7e8518d3
#
_entry.id   728e0a5d1f46fe42ef9508bb7e8518d3
#
_cell.length_a   1.000
_cell.length_b   1.000
_cell.length_c   1.000
_cell.angle_alpha   90.00
_cell.angle_beta   90.00
_cell.angle_gamma   90.00
#
_symmetry.space_group_name_H-M   'P 1'
#
loop_
_entity.id
_entity.type
_entity.pdbx_description
1 polymer ?
#
loop_
_entity_poly.entity_id
_entity_poly.type
_entity_poly.pdbx_seq_one_letter_code
_entity_poly.pdbx_strand_id
1 'polypeptide(L)'
;MERLLSVFAGLASVVPRPLQISTEEHLPMIIEQPAKFLRWLYPHALWRMDPHERAVYLTFDDGPIPEVTPWVLSVLDHYGIKATFFMVGDNIRKHPLEFEMVKAAGHRLGNHTFNHIGGLRHGISSYVRNVNKANVYLKTDLFRPPHGWMKWEQYVFVKQRYRVVMWDLVTRDYSKRLNGYDVLHNVQRFARPGSIITFHDSVKSFDKLLFALPRSIEWLMAQGYEFKVFEKMDPHKQKSDSNLT
;
A
#
# COMPACT_ATOMS: atom_id res chain seq x y z
N MET A 1 13.84 4.45 23.71
CA MET A 1 13.64 2.99 23.80
C MET A 1 12.47 2.63 24.73
N GLU A 2 12.34 3.27 25.91
CA GLU A 2 11.26 2.98 26.86
C GLU A 2 9.84 3.30 26.38
N ARG A 3 9.63 4.32 25.55
CA ARG A 3 8.30 4.65 24.98
C ARG A 3 7.79 3.63 23.96
N LEU A 4 8.66 2.89 23.29
CA LEU A 4 8.27 1.84 22.35
C LEU A 4 7.79 0.57 23.07
N LEU A 5 8.41 0.23 24.18
CA LEU A 5 8.02 -0.93 25.01
C LEU A 5 6.64 -0.74 25.66
N SER A 6 6.24 0.49 26.00
CA SER A 6 4.94 0.77 26.61
C SER A 6 3.75 0.57 25.66
N VAL A 7 3.96 0.69 24.34
CA VAL A 7 2.91 0.47 23.33
C VAL A 7 2.53 -1.01 23.24
N PHE A 8 3.48 -1.92 23.43
CA PHE A 8 3.21 -3.36 23.37
C PHE A 8 2.68 -3.95 24.69
N ALA A 9 3.01 -3.36 25.82
CA ALA A 9 2.51 -3.81 27.13
C ALA A 9 0.99 -3.56 27.31
N GLY A 10 0.41 -2.62 26.56
CA GLY A 10 -1.03 -2.33 26.59
C GLY A 10 -1.91 -3.29 25.78
N LEU A 11 -1.35 -4.17 24.95
CA LEU A 11 -2.09 -5.06 24.06
C LEU A 11 -2.69 -6.30 24.77
N ALA A 12 -2.24 -6.62 25.98
CA ALA A 12 -2.58 -7.89 26.65
C ALA A 12 -3.87 -7.88 27.49
N SER A 13 -4.58 -6.74 27.68
CA SER A 13 -5.66 -6.66 28.66
C SER A 13 -6.95 -5.94 28.26
N VAL A 14 -7.24 -5.75 26.97
CA VAL A 14 -8.51 -5.16 26.56
C VAL A 14 -9.49 -6.26 26.11
N VAL A 15 -10.34 -6.70 27.04
CA VAL A 15 -11.52 -7.52 26.72
C VAL A 15 -12.47 -6.66 25.85
N PRO A 16 -12.83 -7.11 24.64
CA PRO A 16 -13.69 -6.32 23.77
C PRO A 16 -15.12 -6.25 24.35
N ARG A 17 -15.65 -5.01 24.51
CA ARG A 17 -17.09 -4.84 24.70
C ARG A 17 -17.83 -5.37 23.44
N PRO A 18 -18.98 -6.01 23.61
CA PRO A 18 -19.75 -6.47 22.48
C PRO A 18 -20.15 -5.29 21.57
N LEU A 19 -19.91 -5.48 20.28
CA LEU A 19 -20.23 -4.54 19.22
C LEU A 19 -21.72 -4.19 19.24
N GLN A 20 -22.06 -2.93 19.47
CA GLN A 20 -23.30 -2.38 18.99
C GLN A 20 -23.17 -2.18 17.48
N ILE A 21 -23.71 -3.12 16.73
CA ILE A 21 -23.83 -3.03 15.27
C ILE A 21 -24.89 -1.96 15.03
N SER A 22 -24.46 -0.77 14.61
CA SER A 22 -25.38 0.19 14.01
C SER A 22 -25.84 -0.40 12.67
N THR A 23 -27.10 -0.79 12.60
CA THR A 23 -27.77 -1.27 11.39
C THR A 23 -28.09 -0.10 10.46
N GLU A 24 -27.11 0.67 10.05
CA GLU A 24 -27.23 1.47 8.84
C GLU A 24 -26.68 0.62 7.70
N GLU A 25 -27.58 0.12 6.87
CA GLU A 25 -27.27 -0.47 5.57
C GLU A 25 -26.55 0.58 4.71
N HIS A 26 -25.24 0.71 4.90
CA HIS A 26 -24.41 1.43 3.96
C HIS A 26 -24.36 0.58 2.69
N LEU A 27 -25.03 1.05 1.65
CA LEU A 27 -24.74 0.64 0.27
C LEU A 27 -23.21 0.51 0.13
N PRO A 28 -22.70 -0.65 -0.33
CA PRO A 28 -21.27 -0.86 -0.45
C PRO A 28 -20.71 0.15 -1.44
N MET A 29 -20.29 1.30 -0.92
CA MET A 29 -19.57 2.24 -1.76
C MET A 29 -18.24 1.61 -2.12
N ILE A 30 -18.06 1.38 -3.36
CA ILE A 30 -17.00 1.01 -4.30
C ILE A 30 -15.56 1.48 -3.92
N ILE A 31 -15.32 1.94 -2.68
CA ILE A 31 -14.08 2.60 -2.29
C ILE A 31 -13.09 1.60 -1.69
N GLU A 32 -13.55 0.66 -0.85
CA GLU A 32 -12.68 -0.34 -0.20
C GLU A 32 -12.15 -1.35 -1.21
N GLN A 33 -13.00 -1.78 -2.14
CA GLN A 33 -12.61 -2.61 -3.27
C GLN A 33 -12.87 -1.88 -4.59
N PRO A 34 -11.92 -1.95 -5.55
CA PRO A 34 -12.10 -1.30 -6.85
C PRO A 34 -13.25 -1.94 -7.61
N ALA A 35 -14.10 -1.09 -8.19
CA ALA A 35 -15.15 -1.55 -9.09
C ALA A 35 -14.55 -2.36 -10.25
N LYS A 36 -15.23 -3.43 -10.66
CA LYS A 36 -14.73 -4.33 -11.70
C LYS A 36 -14.36 -3.60 -13.00
N PHE A 37 -15.11 -2.57 -13.38
CA PHE A 37 -14.85 -1.79 -14.59
C PHE A 37 -13.51 -1.02 -14.55
N LEU A 38 -12.98 -0.66 -13.36
CA LEU A 38 -11.67 -0.01 -13.22
C LEU A 38 -10.53 -0.90 -13.72
N ARG A 39 -10.70 -2.22 -13.62
CA ARG A 39 -9.73 -3.20 -14.13
C ARG A 39 -9.63 -3.16 -15.65
N TRP A 40 -10.70 -2.77 -16.34
CA TRP A 40 -10.69 -2.59 -17.79
C TRP A 40 -9.95 -1.33 -18.23
N LEU A 41 -9.91 -0.30 -17.39
CA LEU A 41 -9.14 0.92 -17.68
C LEU A 41 -7.63 0.68 -17.61
N TYR A 42 -7.17 -0.27 -16.80
CA TYR A 42 -5.75 -0.59 -16.65
C TYR A 42 -5.57 -2.12 -16.67
N PRO A 43 -5.72 -2.76 -17.85
CA PRO A 43 -5.88 -4.22 -17.98
C PRO A 43 -4.65 -5.02 -17.55
N HIS A 44 -3.44 -4.45 -17.61
CA HIS A 44 -2.19 -5.10 -17.20
C HIS A 44 -1.70 -4.61 -15.84
N ALA A 45 -2.48 -3.81 -15.12
CA ALA A 45 -2.15 -3.43 -13.75
C ALA A 45 -2.42 -4.59 -12.79
N LEU A 46 -1.60 -4.68 -11.75
CA LEU A 46 -1.75 -5.68 -10.69
C LEU A 46 -2.80 -5.18 -9.69
N TRP A 47 -3.99 -5.76 -9.73
CA TRP A 47 -5.09 -5.44 -8.82
C TRP A 47 -5.17 -6.43 -7.66
N ARG A 48 -4.80 -7.67 -7.93
CA ARG A 48 -4.78 -8.79 -7.00
C ARG A 48 -3.79 -9.80 -7.52
N MET A 49 -3.07 -10.46 -6.64
CA MET A 49 -2.14 -11.53 -6.98
C MET A 49 -2.88 -12.87 -7.11
N ASP A 50 -2.14 -13.98 -7.15
CA ASP A 50 -2.72 -15.31 -7.35
C ASP A 50 -3.83 -15.60 -6.32
N PRO A 51 -5.08 -15.83 -6.73
CA PRO A 51 -6.18 -16.14 -5.84
C PRO A 51 -6.12 -17.56 -5.24
N HIS A 52 -5.26 -18.43 -5.75
CA HIS A 52 -5.07 -19.79 -5.24
C HIS A 52 -4.02 -19.85 -4.12
N GLU A 53 -3.20 -18.81 -4.01
CA GLU A 53 -2.21 -18.66 -2.95
C GLU A 53 -2.83 -17.96 -1.74
N ARG A 54 -2.78 -18.60 -0.56
CA ARG A 54 -3.26 -17.98 0.69
C ARG A 54 -2.23 -16.97 1.21
N ALA A 55 -1.94 -15.99 0.38
CA ALA A 55 -1.00 -14.92 0.65
C ALA A 55 -1.68 -13.55 0.53
N VAL A 56 -1.13 -12.55 1.22
CA VAL A 56 -1.49 -11.14 1.11
C VAL A 56 -0.26 -10.28 0.92
N TYR A 57 -0.44 -9.13 0.30
CA TYR A 57 0.62 -8.18 -0.02
C TYR A 57 0.31 -6.86 0.68
N LEU A 58 0.95 -6.62 1.85
CA LEU A 58 0.82 -5.35 2.54
C LEU A 58 1.57 -4.26 1.78
N THR A 59 0.91 -3.15 1.55
CA THR A 59 1.49 -1.99 0.88
C THR A 59 1.20 -0.72 1.66
N PHE A 60 2.17 0.21 1.65
CA PHE A 60 2.08 1.52 2.30
C PHE A 60 2.33 2.60 1.26
N ASP A 61 1.46 3.61 1.22
CA ASP A 61 1.56 4.75 0.31
C ASP A 61 1.86 6.03 1.09
N ASP A 62 2.39 7.05 0.40
CA ASP A 62 2.65 8.42 0.84
C ASP A 62 3.98 8.67 1.56
N GLY A 63 4.59 7.70 2.25
CA GLY A 63 5.85 7.89 2.97
C GLY A 63 7.07 8.26 2.09
N PRO A 64 8.27 8.36 2.70
CA PRO A 64 8.55 8.23 4.13
C PRO A 64 8.19 9.48 4.92
N ILE A 65 7.72 9.29 6.17
CA ILE A 65 7.35 10.36 7.11
C ILE A 65 8.00 10.06 8.47
N PRO A 66 8.76 10.99 9.08
CA PRO A 66 9.52 10.75 10.31
C PRO A 66 8.67 10.29 11.50
N GLU A 67 7.44 10.81 11.62
CA GLU A 67 6.54 10.51 12.72
C GLU A 67 5.87 9.13 12.58
N VAL A 68 5.81 8.57 11.36
CA VAL A 68 4.99 7.39 11.06
C VAL A 68 5.81 6.21 10.57
N THR A 69 6.67 6.43 9.56
CA THR A 69 7.39 5.34 8.88
C THR A 69 8.25 4.51 9.84
N PRO A 70 9.03 5.08 10.80
CA PRO A 70 9.80 4.28 11.77
C PRO A 70 8.93 3.39 12.64
N TRP A 71 7.75 3.88 13.04
CA TRP A 71 6.80 3.09 13.84
C TRP A 71 6.23 1.93 13.00
N VAL A 72 5.84 2.17 11.74
CA VAL A 72 5.38 1.11 10.82
C VAL A 72 6.46 0.03 10.67
N LEU A 73 7.72 0.44 10.49
CA LEU A 73 8.85 -0.49 10.39
C LEU A 73 9.00 -1.34 11.65
N SER A 74 8.85 -0.74 12.84
CA SER A 74 8.95 -1.46 14.11
C SER A 74 7.83 -2.50 14.28
N VAL A 75 6.62 -2.20 13.80
CA VAL A 75 5.50 -3.16 13.79
C VAL A 75 5.81 -4.32 12.84
N LEU A 76 6.24 -4.03 11.60
CA LEU A 76 6.54 -5.07 10.61
C LEU A 76 7.68 -5.98 11.07
N ASP A 77 8.71 -5.42 11.72
CA ASP A 77 9.83 -6.16 12.29
C ASP A 77 9.40 -7.05 13.44
N HIS A 78 8.53 -6.55 14.32
CA HIS A 78 7.96 -7.33 15.43
C HIS A 78 7.28 -8.62 14.96
N TYR A 79 6.54 -8.55 13.85
CA TYR A 79 5.88 -9.72 13.27
C TYR A 79 6.76 -10.48 12.25
N GLY A 80 7.99 -10.06 12.02
CA GLY A 80 8.91 -10.69 11.07
C GLY A 80 8.46 -10.65 9.61
N ILE A 81 7.63 -9.67 9.22
CA ILE A 81 7.06 -9.58 7.87
C ILE A 81 7.68 -8.45 7.04
N LYS A 82 7.66 -8.63 5.73
CA LYS A 82 8.07 -7.59 4.78
C LYS A 82 6.87 -7.05 4.02
N ALA A 83 6.95 -5.77 3.64
CA ALA A 83 5.90 -5.05 2.93
C ALA A 83 6.48 -4.27 1.74
N THR A 84 5.61 -3.66 0.93
CA THR A 84 6.01 -2.78 -0.16
C THR A 84 5.60 -1.35 0.14
N PHE A 85 6.54 -0.41 0.01
CA PHE A 85 6.33 1.01 0.26
C PHE A 85 6.33 1.78 -1.06
N PHE A 86 5.19 2.35 -1.45
CA PHE A 86 5.05 3.25 -2.59
C PHE A 86 5.30 4.69 -2.13
N MET A 87 6.54 5.15 -2.33
CA MET A 87 7.04 6.37 -1.73
C MET A 87 6.97 7.57 -2.65
N VAL A 88 6.68 8.72 -2.07
CA VAL A 88 6.70 10.03 -2.70
C VAL A 88 8.14 10.56 -2.77
N GLY A 89 8.65 10.87 -3.96
CA GLY A 89 10.05 11.25 -4.15
C GLY A 89 10.47 12.52 -3.41
N ASP A 90 9.56 13.48 -3.23
CA ASP A 90 9.84 14.70 -2.45
C ASP A 90 9.95 14.41 -0.94
N ASN A 91 9.21 13.42 -0.45
CA ASN A 91 9.35 12.96 0.92
C ASN A 91 10.69 12.23 1.13
N ILE A 92 11.14 11.42 0.17
CA ILE A 92 12.48 10.82 0.21
C ILE A 92 13.57 11.89 0.28
N ARG A 93 13.44 12.96 -0.53
CA ARG A 93 14.39 14.08 -0.54
C ARG A 93 14.42 14.82 0.81
N LYS A 94 13.26 14.96 1.45
CA LYS A 94 13.12 15.64 2.75
C LYS A 94 13.53 14.76 3.93
N HIS A 95 13.29 13.46 3.83
CA HIS A 95 13.43 12.47 4.90
C HIS A 95 14.32 11.30 4.47
N PRO A 96 15.60 11.57 4.13
CA PRO A 96 16.50 10.54 3.61
C PRO A 96 16.83 9.46 4.64
N LEU A 97 16.79 9.77 5.94
CA LEU A 97 17.06 8.80 6.99
C LEU A 97 15.97 7.73 7.04
N GLU A 98 14.71 8.12 7.03
CA GLU A 98 13.57 7.20 7.05
C GLU A 98 13.53 6.35 5.77
N PHE A 99 13.93 6.93 4.63
CA PHE A 99 14.07 6.17 3.39
C PHE A 99 15.14 5.07 3.50
N GLU A 100 16.32 5.40 4.03
CA GLU A 100 17.37 4.40 4.25
C GLU A 100 16.96 3.34 5.28
N MET A 101 16.17 3.69 6.32
CA MET A 101 15.62 2.72 7.27
C MET A 101 14.73 1.69 6.55
N VAL A 102 13.84 2.11 5.64
CA VAL A 102 12.97 1.19 4.87
C VAL A 102 13.81 0.25 4.00
N LYS A 103 14.85 0.77 3.35
CA LYS A 103 15.78 -0.03 2.53
C LYS A 103 16.56 -1.04 3.37
N ALA A 104 17.15 -0.58 4.48
CA ALA A 104 17.94 -1.40 5.38
C ALA A 104 17.10 -2.53 5.99
N ALA A 105 15.83 -2.27 6.29
CA ALA A 105 14.87 -3.27 6.75
C ALA A 105 14.46 -4.29 5.66
N GLY A 106 14.93 -4.15 4.42
CA GLY A 106 14.70 -5.11 3.34
C GLY A 106 13.28 -5.10 2.77
N HIS A 107 12.54 -3.99 2.92
CA HIS A 107 11.23 -3.83 2.31
C HIS A 107 11.34 -3.55 0.82
N ARG A 108 10.27 -3.87 0.07
CA ARG A 108 10.18 -3.60 -1.35
C ARG A 108 9.80 -2.13 -1.59
N LEU A 109 10.48 -1.47 -2.52
CA LEU A 109 10.20 -0.08 -2.87
C LEU A 109 9.32 0.01 -4.11
N GLY A 110 8.40 0.96 -4.12
CA GLY A 110 7.56 1.35 -5.24
C GLY A 110 7.56 2.87 -5.42
N ASN A 111 7.26 3.32 -6.61
CA ASN A 111 7.23 4.73 -7.00
C ASN A 111 5.79 5.27 -6.88
N HIS A 112 5.63 6.39 -6.15
CA HIS A 112 4.35 7.08 -5.98
C HIS A 112 4.39 8.52 -6.49
N THR A 113 5.10 8.76 -7.62
CA THR A 113 5.47 10.06 -8.19
C THR A 113 6.39 10.90 -7.30
N PHE A 114 6.94 11.99 -7.83
CA PHE A 114 7.83 12.84 -7.03
C PHE A 114 7.07 13.79 -6.11
N ASN A 115 5.99 14.41 -6.59
CA ASN A 115 5.21 15.40 -5.84
C ASN A 115 3.79 14.91 -5.49
N HIS A 116 3.54 13.60 -5.49
CA HIS A 116 2.22 13.03 -5.25
C HIS A 116 1.13 13.60 -6.20
N ILE A 117 1.45 13.79 -7.49
CA ILE A 117 0.55 14.40 -8.45
C ILE A 117 -0.45 13.40 -9.05
N GLY A 118 -1.72 13.76 -9.07
CA GLY A 118 -2.77 12.96 -9.73
C GLY A 118 -2.71 13.09 -11.25
N GLY A 119 -2.74 11.96 -11.97
CA GLY A 119 -2.55 11.94 -13.42
C GLY A 119 -3.60 12.71 -14.20
N LEU A 120 -4.87 12.68 -13.78
CA LEU A 120 -5.98 13.33 -14.51
C LEU A 120 -5.80 14.86 -14.66
N ARG A 121 -5.14 15.50 -13.70
CA ARG A 121 -4.94 16.96 -13.66
C ARG A 121 -3.67 17.43 -14.37
N HIS A 122 -2.84 16.50 -14.89
CA HIS A 122 -1.54 16.82 -15.48
C HIS A 122 -1.44 16.31 -16.92
N GLY A 123 -0.65 17.01 -17.73
CA GLY A 123 -0.30 16.55 -19.08
C GLY A 123 0.64 15.34 -19.04
N ILE A 124 0.70 14.58 -20.12
CA ILE A 124 1.48 13.34 -20.23
C ILE A 124 2.96 13.58 -19.87
N SER A 125 3.60 14.52 -20.55
CA SER A 125 5.04 14.80 -20.35
C SER A 125 5.38 15.25 -18.94
N SER A 126 4.54 16.07 -18.28
CA SER A 126 4.76 16.52 -16.91
C SER A 126 4.58 15.38 -15.91
N TYR A 127 3.59 14.52 -16.12
CA TYR A 127 3.34 13.36 -15.28
C TYR A 127 4.48 12.34 -15.36
N VAL A 128 4.86 11.96 -16.59
CA VAL A 128 5.96 11.00 -16.82
C VAL A 128 7.29 11.53 -16.28
N ARG A 129 7.58 12.83 -16.47
CA ARG A 129 8.77 13.44 -15.85
C ARG A 129 8.73 13.36 -14.33
N ASN A 130 7.57 13.55 -13.71
CA ASN A 130 7.42 13.47 -12.25
C ASN A 130 7.63 12.05 -11.74
N VAL A 131 7.11 11.03 -12.44
CA VAL A 131 7.38 9.60 -12.17
C VAL A 131 8.89 9.30 -12.28
N ASN A 132 9.52 9.70 -13.39
CA ASN A 132 10.93 9.44 -13.61
C ASN A 132 11.84 10.16 -12.58
N LYS A 133 11.46 11.37 -12.15
CA LYS A 133 12.18 12.13 -11.12
C LYS A 133 12.19 11.38 -9.78
N ALA A 134 11.09 10.77 -9.37
CA ALA A 134 11.05 9.95 -8.17
C ALA A 134 11.94 8.70 -8.31
N ASN A 135 12.00 8.11 -9.50
CA ASN A 135 12.75 6.89 -9.72
C ASN A 135 14.28 7.07 -9.71
N VAL A 136 14.78 8.30 -9.76
CA VAL A 136 16.21 8.61 -9.50
C VAL A 136 16.63 8.13 -8.11
N TYR A 137 15.74 8.27 -7.12
CA TYR A 137 15.94 7.82 -5.73
C TYR A 137 15.61 6.35 -5.54
N LEU A 138 14.46 5.92 -6.07
CA LEU A 138 13.84 4.62 -5.77
C LEU A 138 14.47 3.45 -6.55
N LYS A 139 14.87 3.68 -7.80
CA LYS A 139 15.43 2.65 -8.70
C LYS A 139 14.59 1.37 -8.70
N THR A 140 13.27 1.53 -8.84
CA THR A 140 12.27 0.46 -8.76
C THR A 140 11.56 0.24 -10.09
N ASP A 141 11.03 -0.97 -10.26
CA ASP A 141 10.16 -1.40 -11.36
C ASP A 141 8.67 -1.35 -11.01
N LEU A 142 8.32 -0.94 -9.76
CA LEU A 142 6.95 -0.83 -9.30
C LEU A 142 6.49 0.63 -9.33
N PHE A 143 5.25 0.83 -9.76
CA PHE A 143 4.61 2.15 -9.74
C PHE A 143 3.15 2.04 -9.30
N ARG A 144 2.72 2.96 -8.43
CA ARG A 144 1.31 3.16 -8.09
C ARG A 144 0.93 4.60 -8.34
N PRO A 145 -0.14 4.88 -9.15
CA PRO A 145 -0.57 6.25 -9.38
C PRO A 145 -1.23 6.85 -8.14
N PRO A 146 -0.88 8.08 -7.72
CA PRO A 146 -1.59 8.79 -6.67
C PRO A 146 -3.09 8.83 -6.93
N HIS A 147 -3.89 8.60 -5.88
CA HIS A 147 -5.35 8.53 -5.93
C HIS A 147 -5.91 7.39 -6.83
N GLY A 148 -5.07 6.52 -7.37
CA GLY A 148 -5.47 5.42 -8.25
C GLY A 148 -5.86 5.82 -9.67
N TRP A 149 -5.59 7.08 -10.09
CA TRP A 149 -6.04 7.58 -11.38
C TRP A 149 -4.91 8.18 -12.22
N MET A 150 -4.91 7.81 -13.51
CA MET A 150 -4.09 8.44 -14.53
C MET A 150 -4.81 8.39 -15.89
N LYS A 151 -4.41 9.24 -16.84
CA LYS A 151 -4.90 9.18 -18.19
C LYS A 151 -4.40 7.91 -18.90
N TRP A 152 -5.16 7.43 -19.88
CA TRP A 152 -4.79 6.24 -20.64
C TRP A 152 -3.39 6.36 -21.28
N GLU A 153 -3.11 7.50 -21.88
CA GLU A 153 -1.81 7.74 -22.50
C GLU A 153 -0.66 7.72 -21.48
N GLN A 154 -0.88 8.25 -20.27
CA GLN A 154 0.09 8.17 -19.18
C GLN A 154 0.32 6.71 -18.77
N TYR A 155 -0.76 5.92 -18.66
CA TYR A 155 -0.67 4.50 -18.36
C TYR A 155 0.13 3.74 -19.42
N VAL A 156 -0.10 4.02 -20.70
CA VAL A 156 0.64 3.39 -21.82
C VAL A 156 2.14 3.67 -21.70
N PHE A 157 2.55 4.88 -21.35
CA PHE A 157 3.96 5.21 -21.14
C PHE A 157 4.55 4.58 -19.89
N VAL A 158 3.83 4.63 -18.77
CA VAL A 158 4.32 4.13 -17.48
C VAL A 158 4.49 2.62 -17.51
N LYS A 159 3.53 1.88 -18.08
CA LYS A 159 3.58 0.41 -18.13
C LYS A 159 4.74 -0.16 -18.95
N GLN A 160 5.38 0.64 -19.81
CA GLN A 160 6.58 0.20 -20.57
C GLN A 160 7.81 0.00 -19.65
N ARG A 161 7.85 0.66 -18.49
CA ARG A 161 9.00 0.64 -17.58
C ARG A 161 8.67 0.14 -16.18
N TYR A 162 7.38 0.12 -15.85
CA TYR A 162 6.91 -0.20 -14.51
C TYR A 162 5.77 -1.20 -14.56
N ARG A 163 5.75 -2.11 -13.61
CA ARG A 163 4.54 -2.83 -13.25
C ARG A 163 3.65 -1.87 -12.46
N VAL A 164 2.51 -1.54 -13.02
CA VAL A 164 1.52 -0.69 -12.35
C VAL A 164 0.78 -1.53 -11.32
N VAL A 165 0.93 -1.16 -10.06
CA VAL A 165 0.29 -1.86 -8.93
C VAL A 165 -0.85 -1.00 -8.42
N MET A 166 -2.04 -1.55 -8.44
CA MET A 166 -3.24 -0.97 -7.85
C MET A 166 -3.50 -1.62 -6.48
N TRP A 167 -4.75 -1.85 -6.11
CA TRP A 167 -5.13 -2.53 -4.88
C TRP A 167 -6.34 -3.44 -5.09
N ASP A 168 -6.43 -4.48 -4.29
CA ASP A 168 -7.65 -5.28 -4.13
C ASP A 168 -8.49 -4.76 -2.96
N LEU A 169 -7.80 -4.18 -1.96
CA LEU A 169 -8.39 -3.59 -0.78
C LEU A 169 -7.63 -2.31 -0.38
N VAL A 170 -8.32 -1.18 -0.32
CA VAL A 170 -7.84 0.02 0.38
C VAL A 170 -8.53 0.12 1.75
N THR A 171 -7.73 0.25 2.81
CA THR A 171 -8.23 0.22 4.19
C THR A 171 -9.00 1.48 4.60
N ARG A 172 -8.80 2.58 3.85
CA ARG A 172 -9.37 3.93 4.12
C ARG A 172 -8.89 4.55 5.43
N ASP A 173 -7.74 4.17 5.89
CA ASP A 173 -7.09 4.71 7.09
C ASP A 173 -6.89 6.24 7.04
N TYR A 174 -6.83 6.84 5.84
CA TYR A 174 -6.78 8.28 5.64
C TYR A 174 -8.12 8.99 5.83
N SER A 175 -9.25 8.27 5.91
CA SER A 175 -10.58 8.85 5.97
C SER A 175 -10.85 9.51 7.32
N LYS A 176 -11.31 10.77 7.30
CA LYS A 176 -11.74 11.48 8.52
C LYS A 176 -13.04 10.94 9.13
N ARG A 177 -13.78 10.11 8.38
CA ARG A 177 -15.08 9.55 8.79
C ARG A 177 -14.94 8.20 9.47
N LEU A 178 -13.78 7.56 9.37
CA LEU A 178 -13.51 6.23 9.91
C LEU A 178 -12.60 6.34 11.12
N ASN A 179 -12.76 5.41 12.05
CA ASN A 179 -11.87 5.18 13.19
C ASN A 179 -11.00 3.92 12.97
N GLY A 180 -10.18 3.56 13.95
CA GLY A 180 -9.29 2.40 13.85
C GLY A 180 -10.03 1.06 13.77
N TYR A 181 -11.22 0.94 14.40
CA TYR A 181 -12.05 -0.27 14.31
C TYR A 181 -12.63 -0.45 12.92
N ASP A 182 -13.06 0.64 12.27
CA ASP A 182 -13.59 0.59 10.90
C ASP A 182 -12.50 0.14 9.93
N VAL A 183 -11.26 0.64 10.12
CA VAL A 183 -10.09 0.25 9.29
C VAL A 183 -9.78 -1.24 9.46
N LEU A 184 -9.76 -1.74 10.70
CA LEU A 184 -9.60 -3.17 10.98
C LEU A 184 -10.74 -3.99 10.36
N HIS A 185 -11.99 -3.54 10.52
CA HIS A 185 -13.15 -4.22 9.97
C HIS A 185 -13.10 -4.31 8.44
N ASN A 186 -12.60 -3.26 7.76
CA ASN A 186 -12.38 -3.30 6.31
C ASN A 186 -11.40 -4.42 5.92
N VAL A 187 -10.32 -4.60 6.68
CA VAL A 187 -9.37 -5.70 6.43
C VAL A 187 -10.06 -7.05 6.65
N GLN A 188 -10.75 -7.23 7.77
CA GLN A 188 -11.43 -8.48 8.11
C GLN A 188 -12.52 -8.87 7.09
N ARG A 189 -13.24 -7.88 6.57
CA ARG A 189 -14.36 -8.09 5.65
C ARG A 189 -13.90 -8.38 4.21
N PHE A 190 -12.84 -7.73 3.75
CA PHE A 190 -12.51 -7.70 2.33
C PHE A 190 -11.21 -8.39 1.97
N ALA A 191 -10.33 -8.73 2.94
CA ALA A 191 -9.11 -9.46 2.66
C ALA A 191 -9.43 -10.89 2.17
N ARG A 192 -8.71 -11.30 1.14
CA ARG A 192 -8.86 -12.61 0.50
C ARG A 192 -7.53 -13.06 -0.12
N PRO A 193 -7.36 -14.34 -0.47
CA PRO A 193 -6.12 -14.84 -1.07
C PRO A 193 -5.66 -13.97 -2.25
N GLY A 194 -4.40 -13.58 -2.25
CA GLY A 194 -3.80 -12.69 -3.25
C GLY A 194 -4.10 -11.21 -3.06
N SER A 195 -4.80 -10.77 -1.99
CA SER A 195 -5.14 -9.35 -1.80
C SER A 195 -3.89 -8.47 -1.70
N ILE A 196 -3.89 -7.40 -2.50
CA ILE A 196 -3.00 -6.24 -2.34
C ILE A 196 -3.73 -5.28 -1.41
N ILE A 197 -3.25 -5.14 -0.17
CA ILE A 197 -3.87 -4.35 0.90
C ILE A 197 -3.11 -3.04 1.04
N THR A 198 -3.81 -1.91 0.92
CA THR A 198 -3.20 -0.58 0.98
C THR A 198 -3.54 0.12 2.28
N PHE A 199 -2.49 0.44 3.04
CA PHE A 199 -2.43 1.39 4.13
C PHE A 199 -1.66 2.64 3.67
N HIS A 200 -1.63 3.70 4.51
CA HIS A 200 -0.88 4.92 4.21
C HIS A 200 0.01 5.30 5.40
N ASP A 201 1.32 5.30 5.23
CA ASP A 201 2.26 5.76 6.24
C ASP A 201 2.36 7.30 6.22
N SER A 202 1.25 7.93 6.57
CA SER A 202 1.06 9.39 6.57
C SER A 202 0.49 9.88 7.90
N VAL A 203 0.76 11.14 8.25
CA VAL A 203 0.31 11.75 9.52
C VAL A 203 -1.20 11.65 9.71
N LYS A 204 -1.99 11.85 8.65
CA LYS A 204 -3.47 11.76 8.70
C LYS A 204 -4.02 10.36 9.00
N SER A 205 -3.20 9.31 8.76
CA SER A 205 -3.58 7.91 8.98
C SER A 205 -3.07 7.38 10.32
N PHE A 206 -2.10 8.04 10.94
CA PHE A 206 -1.30 7.51 12.03
C PHE A 206 -2.12 7.04 13.24
N ASP A 207 -3.04 7.85 13.75
CA ASP A 207 -3.87 7.48 14.91
C ASP A 207 -4.65 6.17 14.66
N LYS A 208 -5.12 5.96 13.42
CA LYS A 208 -5.82 4.74 13.05
C LYS A 208 -4.89 3.55 12.85
N LEU A 209 -3.69 3.81 12.31
CA LEU A 209 -2.66 2.77 12.15
C LEU A 209 -2.23 2.21 13.50
N LEU A 210 -2.06 3.03 14.52
CA LEU A 210 -1.68 2.61 15.90
C LEU A 210 -2.61 1.49 16.41
N PHE A 211 -3.88 1.54 16.07
CA PHE A 211 -4.85 0.51 16.44
C PHE A 211 -4.98 -0.60 15.40
N ALA A 212 -5.17 -0.22 14.12
CA ALA A 212 -5.63 -1.14 13.10
C ALA A 212 -4.51 -2.01 12.51
N LEU A 213 -3.28 -1.48 12.34
CA LEU A 213 -2.22 -2.22 11.66
C LEU A 213 -1.79 -3.48 12.42
N PRO A 214 -1.43 -3.45 13.70
CA PRO A 214 -1.05 -4.66 14.44
C PRO A 214 -2.17 -5.70 14.44
N ARG A 215 -3.40 -5.27 14.72
CA ARG A 215 -4.57 -6.15 14.79
C ARG A 215 -4.95 -6.75 13.44
N SER A 216 -4.73 -6.00 12.35
CA SER A 216 -4.92 -6.53 10.99
C SER A 216 -3.91 -7.62 10.67
N ILE A 217 -2.63 -7.42 11.07
CA ILE A 217 -1.58 -8.43 10.88
C ILE A 217 -1.90 -9.68 11.70
N GLU A 218 -2.22 -9.53 12.99
CA GLU A 218 -2.58 -10.64 13.87
C GLU A 218 -3.76 -11.44 13.32
N TRP A 219 -4.82 -10.74 12.87
CA TRP A 219 -5.98 -11.39 12.29
C TRP A 219 -5.63 -12.13 10.99
N LEU A 220 -4.86 -11.52 10.09
CA LEU A 220 -4.43 -12.17 8.85
C LEU A 220 -3.58 -13.42 9.13
N MET A 221 -2.67 -13.36 10.10
CA MET A 221 -1.89 -14.52 10.56
C MET A 221 -2.80 -15.63 11.12
N ALA A 222 -3.76 -15.26 11.96
CA ALA A 222 -4.73 -16.21 12.54
C ALA A 222 -5.62 -16.86 11.45
N GLN A 223 -5.86 -16.16 10.34
CA GLN A 223 -6.54 -16.72 9.17
C GLN A 223 -5.60 -17.59 8.29
N GLY A 224 -4.32 -17.72 8.64
CA GLY A 224 -3.34 -18.52 7.90
C GLY A 224 -2.84 -17.87 6.61
N TYR A 225 -2.87 -16.52 6.52
CA TYR A 225 -2.27 -15.82 5.38
C TYR A 225 -0.76 -15.69 5.55
N GLU A 226 -0.03 -15.95 4.47
CA GLU A 226 1.37 -15.57 4.32
C GLU A 226 1.50 -14.11 3.85
N PHE A 227 2.57 -13.44 4.28
CA PHE A 227 2.86 -12.06 3.85
C PHE A 227 3.95 -12.09 2.79
N LYS A 228 3.61 -11.60 1.60
CA LYS A 228 4.54 -11.57 0.45
C LYS A 228 4.78 -10.15 -0.04
N VAL A 229 5.89 -9.97 -0.73
CA VAL A 229 6.23 -8.75 -1.48
C VAL A 229 6.28 -9.04 -2.97
N PHE A 230 6.17 -8.00 -3.79
CA PHE A 230 6.32 -8.16 -5.24
C PHE A 230 7.76 -8.54 -5.57
N GLU A 231 7.96 -9.62 -6.29
CA GLU A 231 9.26 -10.01 -6.81
C GLU A 231 9.82 -8.92 -7.73
N LYS A 232 11.15 -8.85 -7.85
CA LYS A 232 11.77 -7.99 -8.86
C LYS A 232 11.47 -8.55 -10.25
N MET A 233 11.27 -7.66 -11.23
CA MET A 233 11.19 -8.12 -12.62
C MET A 233 12.51 -8.77 -13.03
N ASP A 234 12.43 -9.94 -13.62
CA ASP A 234 13.55 -10.56 -14.29
C ASP A 234 13.79 -9.83 -15.63
N PRO A 235 14.94 -9.19 -15.82
CA PRO A 235 15.26 -8.48 -17.08
C PRO A 235 15.19 -9.40 -18.31
N HIS A 236 15.33 -10.70 -18.12
CA HIS A 236 15.33 -11.68 -19.21
C HIS A 236 13.93 -12.13 -19.63
N LYS A 237 12.91 -12.03 -18.76
CA LYS A 237 11.51 -12.39 -19.09
C LYS A 237 10.79 -11.33 -19.94
N GLN A 238 11.19 -10.07 -19.89
CA GLN A 238 10.54 -9.00 -20.69
C GLN A 238 10.72 -9.14 -22.22
N LYS A 239 11.74 -9.86 -22.68
CA LYS A 239 12.00 -10.05 -24.12
C LYS A 239 11.14 -11.12 -24.76
N SER A 240 10.56 -12.04 -24.01
CA SER A 240 9.71 -13.10 -24.56
C SER A 240 8.29 -12.63 -24.85
N ASP A 241 7.74 -11.71 -24.04
CA ASP A 241 6.35 -11.25 -24.21
C ASP A 241 6.19 -10.13 -25.26
N SER A 242 7.29 -9.47 -25.66
CA SER A 242 7.29 -8.45 -26.71
C SER A 242 7.36 -9.03 -28.14
N ASN A 243 7.62 -10.33 -28.28
CA ASN A 243 7.71 -11.02 -29.57
C ASN A 243 6.43 -11.79 -29.95
N LEU A 244 5.34 -11.62 -29.19
CA LEU A 244 4.05 -12.30 -29.41
C LEU A 244 2.89 -11.34 -29.71
N THR A 245 3.20 -10.11 -30.19
CA THR A 245 2.18 -9.16 -30.70
C THR A 245 2.50 -8.71 -32.11
#